data_37a08b7fbb9c0820686dff33dfc470b3
#
_entry.id   37a08b7fbb9c0820686dff33dfc470b3
#
_cell.length_a   1.000
_cell.length_b   1.000
_cell.length_c   1.000
_cell.angle_alpha   90.00
_cell.angle_beta   90.00
_cell.angle_gamma   90.00
#
_symmetry.space_group_name_H-M   'P 1'
#
loop_
_entity.id
_entity.type
_entity.pdbx_description
1 polymer ?
#
loop_
_entity_poly.entity_id
_entity_poly.type
_entity_poly.pdbx_seq_one_letter_code
_entity_poly.pdbx_strand_id
1 'polypeptide(L)'
;MQKPRILFITPLPPPVHGSAMVSQYIKECKELQEEFNCDFVNLSTSRNIDEIGKRSIMKYVRFIGAYFITLWKLITNSYALCYLAITCHGLGFLKDAPFVMLCKLFGRKVIIHQHNKGMSSCVDKKPYKWLLPLVYKNTKVILLSWHLYPDIEKVVKKEQIIICPNGIPEITEKEPHFERNNNVPQLLFLSNLIPSKGVYTLLDACKILKDKGCQFVCNFIGGESKEITKEVFEKAVEERGINDAVIYHGPKYGKDKISYFTNVDIFIHPTSNDCFPLTLLEAMQYALPIITTDIGGIADIVQNNHNGYICECENPTALAAAIEDLLADKQKRVEFGMNGYRLFKEKFTLEQFNKNISQIIKDNI
;
A
#
# COMPACT_ATOMS: atom_id res chain seq x y z
N MET A 1 26.58 26.66 5.99
CA MET A 1 25.71 26.31 7.13
C MET A 1 25.69 24.80 7.26
N GLN A 2 25.65 24.26 8.48
CA GLN A 2 25.56 22.80 8.67
C GLN A 2 24.16 22.33 8.30
N LYS A 3 24.05 21.25 7.51
CA LYS A 3 22.75 20.69 7.11
C LYS A 3 21.93 20.30 8.35
N PRO A 4 20.62 20.62 8.42
CA PRO A 4 19.77 20.16 9.52
C PRO A 4 19.75 18.62 9.60
N ARG A 5 19.66 18.10 10.83
CA ARG A 5 19.57 16.65 11.05
C ARG A 5 18.13 16.21 11.16
N ILE A 6 17.78 15.13 10.47
CA ILE A 6 16.45 14.50 10.50
C ILE A 6 16.60 13.07 10.97
N LEU A 7 15.77 12.67 11.94
CA LEU A 7 15.71 11.28 12.42
C LEU A 7 14.49 10.57 11.81
N PHE A 8 14.73 9.59 10.97
CA PHE A 8 13.72 8.72 10.41
C PHE A 8 13.60 7.44 11.25
N ILE A 9 12.41 7.18 11.76
CA ILE A 9 12.09 5.98 12.56
C ILE A 9 10.97 5.25 11.80
N THR A 10 11.34 4.28 10.96
CA THR A 10 10.45 3.69 9.97
C THR A 10 10.71 2.20 9.78
N PRO A 11 9.71 1.40 9.37
CA PRO A 11 9.97 0.03 8.95
C PRO A 11 10.79 0.03 7.66
N LEU A 12 11.88 -0.74 7.62
CA LEU A 12 12.69 -0.96 6.42
C LEU A 12 12.67 -2.45 6.04
N PRO A 13 12.77 -2.79 4.74
CA PRO A 13 12.90 -4.19 4.33
C PRO A 13 14.18 -4.84 4.91
N PRO A 14 14.21 -6.18 5.11
CA PRO A 14 13.10 -7.11 5.07
C PRO A 14 12.20 -7.02 6.32
N PRO A 15 10.93 -7.48 6.27
CA PRO A 15 10.21 -8.07 5.13
C PRO A 15 9.71 -7.02 4.14
N VAL A 16 9.49 -7.44 2.89
CA VAL A 16 8.97 -6.57 1.82
C VAL A 16 7.46 -6.44 1.97
N HIS A 17 7.00 -5.23 2.25
CA HIS A 17 5.58 -4.82 2.24
C HIS A 17 5.47 -3.32 1.92
N GLY A 18 4.28 -2.84 1.56
CA GLY A 18 4.08 -1.50 1.02
C GLY A 18 4.77 -0.38 1.80
N SER A 19 4.51 -0.25 3.11
CA SER A 19 5.11 0.81 3.93
C SER A 19 6.63 0.66 4.10
N ALA A 20 7.17 -0.56 4.12
CA ALA A 20 8.63 -0.77 4.16
C ALA A 20 9.29 -0.35 2.84
N MET A 21 8.64 -0.61 1.70
CA MET A 21 9.13 -0.15 0.40
C MET A 21 9.13 1.37 0.29
N VAL A 22 8.05 2.03 0.71
CA VAL A 22 8.00 3.51 0.74
C VAL A 22 9.10 4.08 1.65
N SER A 23 9.32 3.48 2.83
CA SER A 23 10.42 3.88 3.71
C SER A 23 11.80 3.67 3.08
N GLN A 24 11.98 2.63 2.28
CA GLN A 24 13.20 2.40 1.51
C GLN A 24 13.40 3.48 0.45
N TYR A 25 12.34 3.87 -0.27
CA TYR A 25 12.41 4.97 -1.24
C TYR A 25 12.80 6.30 -0.57
N ILE A 26 12.24 6.61 0.60
CA ILE A 26 12.64 7.79 1.39
C ILE A 26 14.13 7.71 1.78
N LYS A 27 14.60 6.53 2.19
CA LYS A 27 16.00 6.34 2.56
C LYS A 27 16.95 6.52 1.38
N GLU A 28 16.52 6.15 0.18
CA GLU A 28 17.29 6.25 -1.06
C GLU A 28 17.10 7.59 -1.79
N CYS A 29 16.22 8.47 -1.29
CA CYS A 29 15.92 9.76 -1.87
C CYS A 29 17.16 10.67 -1.84
N LYS A 30 17.71 10.96 -3.01
CA LYS A 30 18.93 11.78 -3.17
C LYS A 30 18.71 13.21 -2.70
N GLU A 31 17.57 13.80 -3.03
CA GLU A 31 17.19 15.16 -2.63
C GLU A 31 17.24 15.34 -1.12
N LEU A 32 16.70 14.35 -0.37
CA LEU A 32 16.78 14.39 1.10
C LEU A 32 18.20 14.29 1.61
N GLN A 33 19.04 13.43 1.03
CA GLN A 33 20.43 13.25 1.46
C GLN A 33 21.30 14.45 1.09
N GLU A 34 21.00 15.14 0.00
CA GLU A 34 21.70 16.36 -0.41
C GLU A 34 21.38 17.54 0.50
N GLU A 35 20.16 17.63 1.01
CA GLU A 35 19.70 18.77 1.81
C GLU A 35 19.84 18.58 3.32
N PHE A 36 19.75 17.35 3.80
CA PHE A 36 19.71 17.00 5.22
C PHE A 36 20.74 15.94 5.61
N ASN A 37 21.13 15.95 6.87
CA ASN A 37 21.82 14.83 7.49
C ASN A 37 20.77 13.83 8.00
N CYS A 38 20.53 12.75 7.25
CA CYS A 38 19.48 11.77 7.50
C CYS A 38 20.01 10.59 8.34
N ASP A 39 19.44 10.40 9.51
CA ASP A 39 19.68 9.23 10.37
C ASP A 39 18.46 8.30 10.33
N PHE A 40 18.68 6.98 10.29
CA PHE A 40 17.61 6.00 10.21
C PHE A 40 17.64 5.04 11.39
N VAL A 41 16.43 4.71 11.91
CA VAL A 41 16.19 3.62 12.87
C VAL A 41 15.12 2.70 12.27
N ASN A 42 15.45 1.43 12.14
CA ASN A 42 14.54 0.43 11.57
C ASN A 42 13.57 -0.10 12.63
N LEU A 43 12.27 0.10 12.42
CA LEU A 43 11.19 -0.44 13.26
C LEU A 43 10.78 -1.88 12.90
N SER A 44 11.28 -2.44 11.80
CA SER A 44 10.96 -3.82 11.40
C SER A 44 11.53 -4.80 12.42
N THR A 45 10.65 -5.53 13.10
CA THR A 45 11.04 -6.57 14.06
C THR A 45 11.09 -7.96 13.42
N SER A 46 10.42 -8.18 12.30
CA SER A 46 10.44 -9.42 11.51
C SER A 46 11.51 -9.31 10.42
N ARG A 47 12.21 -10.41 10.12
CA ARG A 47 13.17 -10.49 9.02
C ARG A 47 12.59 -11.15 7.78
N ASN A 48 11.59 -12.01 7.95
CA ASN A 48 10.94 -12.75 6.88
C ASN A 48 9.43 -12.56 6.97
N ILE A 49 8.71 -12.77 5.87
CA ILE A 49 7.24 -12.71 5.81
C ILE A 49 6.62 -13.72 6.79
N ASP A 50 7.21 -14.91 6.90
CA ASP A 50 6.74 -15.99 7.80
C ASP A 50 6.83 -15.64 9.29
N GLU A 51 7.64 -14.66 9.65
CA GLU A 51 7.70 -14.15 11.01
C GLU A 51 6.55 -13.19 11.34
N ILE A 52 5.88 -12.62 10.33
CA ILE A 52 4.80 -11.65 10.55
C ILE A 52 3.66 -12.35 11.32
N GLY A 53 3.18 -11.70 12.40
CA GLY A 53 2.12 -12.25 13.25
C GLY A 53 2.56 -13.35 14.23
N LYS A 54 3.78 -13.87 14.16
CA LYS A 54 4.31 -14.85 15.15
C LYS A 54 4.99 -14.14 16.31
N ARG A 55 4.85 -14.66 17.53
CA ARG A 55 5.58 -14.18 18.72
C ARG A 55 6.99 -14.79 18.73
N SER A 56 8.02 -13.98 18.94
CA SER A 56 9.40 -14.42 19.06
C SER A 56 10.15 -13.50 20.01
N ILE A 57 10.97 -14.08 20.91
CA ILE A 57 11.82 -13.34 21.83
C ILE A 57 12.75 -12.39 21.04
N MET A 58 13.27 -12.85 19.91
CA MET A 58 14.15 -12.05 19.06
C MET A 58 13.49 -10.76 18.55
N LYS A 59 12.18 -10.75 18.33
CA LYS A 59 11.43 -9.52 17.97
C LYS A 59 11.43 -8.50 19.11
N TYR A 60 11.26 -8.96 20.34
CA TYR A 60 11.35 -8.09 21.52
C TYR A 60 12.76 -7.52 21.70
N VAL A 61 13.80 -8.34 21.51
CA VAL A 61 15.20 -7.88 21.56
C VAL A 61 15.46 -6.82 20.50
N ARG A 62 15.01 -7.04 19.24
CA ARG A 62 15.15 -6.05 18.16
C ARG A 62 14.40 -4.76 18.46
N PHE A 63 13.19 -4.86 19.00
CA PHE A 63 12.39 -3.71 19.40
C PHE A 63 13.07 -2.89 20.49
N ILE A 64 13.53 -3.55 21.57
CA ILE A 64 14.24 -2.91 22.67
C ILE A 64 15.54 -2.28 22.15
N GLY A 65 16.27 -2.97 21.28
CA GLY A 65 17.47 -2.42 20.64
C GLY A 65 17.17 -1.16 19.83
N ALA A 66 16.13 -1.15 19.01
CA ALA A 66 15.71 0.04 18.26
C ALA A 66 15.34 1.21 19.18
N TYR A 67 14.67 0.92 20.31
CA TYR A 67 14.32 1.95 21.31
C TYR A 67 15.56 2.58 21.93
N PHE A 68 16.54 1.78 22.37
CA PHE A 68 17.79 2.30 22.94
C PHE A 68 18.66 3.01 21.90
N ILE A 69 18.69 2.55 20.66
CA ILE A 69 19.35 3.27 19.54
C ILE A 69 18.71 4.64 19.34
N THR A 70 17.38 4.72 19.36
CA THR A 70 16.66 5.99 19.24
C THR A 70 17.00 6.92 20.40
N LEU A 71 16.96 6.41 21.64
CA LEU A 71 17.31 7.18 22.83
C LEU A 71 18.75 7.72 22.74
N TRP A 72 19.71 6.86 22.40
CA TRP A 72 21.11 7.26 22.23
C TRP A 72 21.27 8.35 21.17
N LYS A 73 20.63 8.19 20.00
CA LYS A 73 20.67 9.20 18.94
C LYS A 73 20.09 10.54 19.41
N LEU A 74 18.98 10.54 20.15
CA LEU A 74 18.37 11.76 20.68
C LEU A 74 19.20 12.46 21.76
N ILE A 75 19.96 11.70 22.57
CA ILE A 75 20.89 12.24 23.58
C ILE A 75 22.12 12.87 22.92
N THR A 76 22.69 12.18 21.93
CA THR A 76 23.97 12.56 21.32
C THR A 76 23.86 13.56 20.16
N ASN A 77 22.65 13.73 19.60
CA ASN A 77 22.46 14.61 18.46
C ASN A 77 21.23 15.52 18.63
N SER A 78 21.32 16.72 18.05
CA SER A 78 20.18 17.62 17.94
C SER A 78 19.50 17.42 16.59
N TYR A 79 18.26 16.92 16.59
CA TYR A 79 17.45 16.75 15.39
C TYR A 79 16.48 17.93 15.25
N ALA A 80 16.39 18.50 14.04
CA ALA A 80 15.40 19.53 13.70
C ALA A 80 14.00 18.92 13.62
N LEU A 81 13.93 17.66 13.16
CA LEU A 81 12.67 16.93 12.96
C LEU A 81 12.87 15.43 13.18
N CYS A 82 11.87 14.77 13.76
CA CYS A 82 11.72 13.32 13.77
C CYS A 82 10.55 12.92 12.86
N TYR A 83 10.82 12.09 11.87
CA TYR A 83 9.84 11.53 10.96
C TYR A 83 9.59 10.07 11.34
N LEU A 84 8.32 9.71 11.54
CA LEU A 84 7.97 8.36 11.98
C LEU A 84 6.88 7.76 11.08
N ALA A 85 7.10 6.52 10.61
CA ALA A 85 6.05 5.72 10.00
C ALA A 85 5.60 4.66 11.01
N ILE A 86 4.47 4.89 11.65
CA ILE A 86 3.94 4.06 12.73
C ILE A 86 2.62 3.39 12.36
N THR A 87 2.31 2.31 13.07
CA THR A 87 0.99 1.66 13.00
C THR A 87 -0.03 2.47 13.80
N CYS A 88 -1.25 2.69 13.27
CA CYS A 88 -2.26 3.53 13.91
C CYS A 88 -3.23 2.78 14.85
N HIS A 89 -3.18 1.46 14.91
CA HIS A 89 -4.10 0.65 15.72
C HIS A 89 -3.45 -0.65 16.22
N GLY A 90 -4.15 -1.36 17.09
CA GLY A 90 -3.76 -2.68 17.57
C GLY A 90 -2.43 -2.68 18.36
N LEU A 91 -1.85 -3.86 18.54
CA LEU A 91 -0.57 -4.03 19.23
C LEU A 91 0.58 -3.31 18.53
N GLY A 92 0.46 -3.09 17.21
CA GLY A 92 1.43 -2.32 16.43
C GLY A 92 1.53 -0.89 16.94
N PHE A 93 0.40 -0.21 17.15
CA PHE A 93 0.39 1.14 17.73
C PHE A 93 1.02 1.18 19.11
N LEU A 94 0.64 0.25 20.00
CA LEU A 94 1.20 0.22 21.36
C LEU A 94 2.73 0.02 21.37
N LYS A 95 3.23 -0.72 20.41
CA LYS A 95 4.67 -0.90 20.19
C LYS A 95 5.31 0.38 19.66
N ASP A 96 4.71 1.07 18.70
CA ASP A 96 5.33 2.21 18.01
C ASP A 96 5.16 3.53 18.78
N ALA A 97 4.09 3.71 19.55
CA ALA A 97 3.82 4.92 20.34
C ALA A 97 4.97 5.40 21.26
N PRO A 98 5.73 4.51 21.95
CA PRO A 98 6.86 4.93 22.78
C PRO A 98 7.94 5.71 22.02
N PHE A 99 8.17 5.45 20.72
CA PHE A 99 9.14 6.20 19.92
C PHE A 99 8.69 7.64 19.69
N VAL A 100 7.39 7.85 19.40
CA VAL A 100 6.82 9.20 19.25
C VAL A 100 6.93 9.97 20.57
N MET A 101 6.57 9.32 21.69
CA MET A 101 6.65 9.94 23.00
C MET A 101 8.08 10.30 23.39
N LEU A 102 9.05 9.45 23.04
CA LEU A 102 10.47 9.70 23.26
C LEU A 102 10.94 10.94 22.47
N CYS A 103 10.62 11.05 21.17
CA CYS A 103 10.96 12.23 20.37
C CYS A 103 10.37 13.52 20.97
N LYS A 104 9.13 13.46 21.44
CA LYS A 104 8.46 14.60 22.11
C LYS A 104 9.11 14.97 23.45
N LEU A 105 9.51 13.97 24.24
CA LEU A 105 10.22 14.20 25.52
C LEU A 105 11.52 14.99 25.32
N PHE A 106 12.20 14.76 24.19
CA PHE A 106 13.38 15.53 23.80
C PHE A 106 13.05 16.85 23.08
N GLY A 107 11.78 17.28 23.07
CA GLY A 107 11.34 18.55 22.48
C GLY A 107 11.46 18.60 20.95
N ARG A 108 11.49 17.46 20.26
CA ARG A 108 11.65 17.42 18.81
C ARG A 108 10.31 17.62 18.10
N LYS A 109 10.33 18.36 16.98
CA LYS A 109 9.19 18.38 16.06
C LYS A 109 8.96 16.97 15.53
N VAL A 110 7.70 16.57 15.36
CA VAL A 110 7.33 15.21 14.94
C VAL A 110 6.38 15.27 13.75
N ILE A 111 6.72 14.51 12.71
CA ILE A 111 5.80 14.15 11.62
C ILE A 111 5.52 12.66 11.70
N ILE A 112 4.25 12.28 11.62
CA ILE A 112 3.80 10.89 11.55
C ILE A 112 3.30 10.64 10.13
N HIS A 113 3.91 9.71 9.39
CA HIS A 113 3.43 9.27 8.09
C HIS A 113 2.61 7.99 8.25
N GLN A 114 1.33 8.06 7.93
CA GLN A 114 0.38 6.98 8.19
C GLN A 114 0.12 6.16 6.94
N HIS A 115 0.55 4.90 6.96
CA HIS A 115 0.41 3.96 5.84
C HIS A 115 -0.70 2.91 6.06
N ASN A 116 -1.42 2.97 7.17
CA ASN A 116 -2.49 2.02 7.49
C ASN A 116 -3.70 2.74 8.07
N LYS A 117 -4.85 2.10 8.06
CA LYS A 117 -6.10 2.55 8.64
C LYS A 117 -6.56 1.62 9.76
N GLY A 118 -7.53 2.04 10.55
CA GLY A 118 -8.11 1.26 11.63
C GLY A 118 -8.12 1.97 12.99
N MET A 119 -7.70 3.25 13.03
CA MET A 119 -7.77 4.04 14.26
C MET A 119 -9.20 4.19 14.75
N SER A 120 -10.15 4.44 13.85
CA SER A 120 -11.59 4.55 14.15
C SER A 120 -12.14 3.34 14.90
N SER A 121 -11.61 2.13 14.62
CA SER A 121 -12.05 0.88 15.25
C SER A 121 -11.60 0.70 16.71
N CYS A 122 -10.61 1.48 17.16
CA CYS A 122 -10.01 1.34 18.49
C CYS A 122 -9.99 2.62 19.33
N VAL A 123 -10.26 3.79 18.74
CA VAL A 123 -10.10 5.10 19.39
C VAL A 123 -10.87 5.22 20.72
N ASP A 124 -12.04 4.61 20.83
CA ASP A 124 -12.88 4.64 22.04
C ASP A 124 -12.51 3.54 23.07
N LYS A 125 -11.61 2.61 22.71
CA LYS A 125 -11.20 1.51 23.58
C LYS A 125 -9.95 1.85 24.39
N LYS A 126 -9.87 1.34 25.63
CA LYS A 126 -8.62 1.42 26.43
C LYS A 126 -7.56 0.45 25.86
N PRO A 127 -6.28 0.83 25.82
CA PRO A 127 -5.67 2.09 26.25
C PRO A 127 -5.65 3.19 25.18
N TYR A 128 -6.17 2.95 23.96
CA TYR A 128 -6.08 3.84 22.79
C TYR A 128 -6.71 5.20 23.05
N LYS A 129 -7.88 5.24 23.72
CA LYS A 129 -8.60 6.47 24.09
C LYS A 129 -7.69 7.53 24.76
N TRP A 130 -6.69 7.09 25.50
CA TRP A 130 -5.76 7.99 26.20
C TRP A 130 -4.45 8.19 25.46
N LEU A 131 -3.92 7.12 24.82
CA LEU A 131 -2.63 7.17 24.16
C LEU A 131 -2.68 7.89 22.81
N LEU A 132 -3.74 7.68 22.01
CA LEU A 132 -3.84 8.31 20.69
C LEU A 132 -3.78 9.84 20.78
N PRO A 133 -4.59 10.53 21.63
CA PRO A 133 -4.47 11.99 21.76
C PRO A 133 -3.07 12.45 22.19
N LEU A 134 -2.39 11.72 23.08
CA LEU A 134 -1.03 12.06 23.50
C LEU A 134 0.00 11.91 22.37
N VAL A 135 -0.12 10.84 21.57
CA VAL A 135 0.78 10.55 20.44
C VAL A 135 0.59 11.58 19.32
N TYR A 136 -0.66 11.95 19.00
CA TYR A 136 -0.96 12.84 17.87
C TYR A 136 -1.04 14.34 18.22
N LYS A 137 -1.04 14.69 19.51
CA LYS A 137 -1.03 16.10 19.94
C LYS A 137 0.24 16.81 19.47
N ASN A 138 0.10 17.98 18.84
CA ASN A 138 1.21 18.80 18.36
C ASN A 138 2.15 18.05 17.38
N THR A 139 1.60 17.18 16.54
CA THR A 139 2.31 16.53 15.43
C THR A 139 1.71 16.96 14.10
N LYS A 140 2.49 16.95 13.04
CA LYS A 140 1.96 16.90 11.68
C LYS A 140 1.74 15.44 11.29
N VAL A 141 0.71 15.18 10.47
CA VAL A 141 0.35 13.84 10.03
C VAL A 141 0.25 13.82 8.52
N ILE A 142 1.09 13.00 7.90
CA ILE A 142 1.01 12.74 6.47
C ILE A 142 0.00 11.61 6.24
N LEU A 143 -1.01 11.87 5.44
CA LEU A 143 -1.94 10.89 4.89
C LEU A 143 -1.70 10.71 3.40
N LEU A 144 -1.95 9.51 2.91
CA LEU A 144 -1.80 9.16 1.50
C LEU A 144 -2.94 9.73 0.63
N SER A 145 -4.08 10.06 1.26
CA SER A 145 -5.30 10.58 0.64
C SER A 145 -6.18 11.26 1.68
N TRP A 146 -6.99 12.25 1.27
CA TRP A 146 -8.05 12.82 2.10
C TRP A 146 -9.15 11.80 2.44
N HIS A 147 -9.36 10.78 1.62
CA HIS A 147 -10.32 9.69 1.88
C HIS A 147 -9.95 8.85 3.13
N LEU A 148 -8.72 8.99 3.63
CA LEU A 148 -8.27 8.35 4.88
C LEU A 148 -8.53 9.20 6.14
N TYR A 149 -8.92 10.48 5.98
CA TYR A 149 -9.12 11.38 7.12
C TYR A 149 -10.25 10.92 8.07
N PRO A 150 -11.41 10.38 7.61
CA PRO A 150 -12.46 9.91 8.51
C PRO A 150 -12.01 8.83 9.50
N ASP A 151 -10.97 8.07 9.19
CA ASP A 151 -10.41 7.07 10.12
C ASP A 151 -9.75 7.71 11.36
N ILE A 152 -9.23 8.93 11.23
CA ILE A 152 -8.42 9.58 12.27
C ILE A 152 -9.01 10.89 12.82
N GLU A 153 -10.11 11.39 12.28
CA GLU A 153 -10.67 12.72 12.58
C GLU A 153 -11.04 12.93 14.06
N LYS A 154 -11.36 11.85 14.78
CA LYS A 154 -11.62 11.92 16.24
C LYS A 154 -10.38 12.30 17.06
N VAL A 155 -9.19 12.16 16.49
CA VAL A 155 -7.90 12.35 17.20
C VAL A 155 -7.07 13.46 16.59
N VAL A 156 -7.11 13.61 15.27
CA VAL A 156 -6.24 14.49 14.49
C VAL A 156 -7.08 15.57 13.81
N LYS A 157 -6.70 16.84 14.03
CA LYS A 157 -7.38 17.98 13.41
C LYS A 157 -6.94 18.17 11.96
N LYS A 158 -7.80 18.74 11.12
CA LYS A 158 -7.52 18.99 9.69
C LYS A 158 -6.22 19.79 9.46
N GLU A 159 -5.92 20.75 10.32
CA GLU A 159 -4.76 21.64 10.22
C GLU A 159 -3.43 20.91 10.47
N GLN A 160 -3.50 19.71 11.02
CA GLN A 160 -2.33 18.84 11.21
C GLN A 160 -2.02 17.99 9.98
N ILE A 161 -2.97 17.87 9.04
CA ILE A 161 -2.89 16.94 7.90
C ILE A 161 -2.09 17.55 6.77
N ILE A 162 -1.24 16.71 6.18
CA ILE A 162 -0.54 16.95 4.93
C ILE A 162 -0.83 15.75 4.03
N ILE A 163 -1.22 15.99 2.79
CA ILE A 163 -1.45 14.90 1.84
C ILE A 163 -0.19 14.64 1.03
N CYS A 164 0.26 13.38 1.03
CA CYS A 164 1.38 12.92 0.23
C CYS A 164 1.09 11.50 -0.27
N PRO A 165 0.54 11.33 -1.47
CA PRO A 165 0.34 10.03 -2.08
C PRO A 165 1.66 9.27 -2.23
N ASN A 166 1.61 7.94 -2.19
CA ASN A 166 2.76 7.12 -2.53
C ASN A 166 3.15 7.28 -4.00
N GLY A 167 4.45 7.14 -4.28
CA GLY A 167 4.99 6.99 -5.62
C GLY A 167 5.85 5.73 -5.72
N ILE A 168 6.02 5.23 -6.93
CA ILE A 168 6.86 4.05 -7.22
C ILE A 168 7.88 4.36 -8.32
N PRO A 169 9.02 3.61 -8.35
CA PRO A 169 9.99 3.72 -9.43
C PRO A 169 9.36 3.43 -10.79
N GLU A 170 9.75 4.20 -11.78
CA GLU A 170 9.44 3.88 -13.17
C GLU A 170 10.29 2.68 -13.60
N ILE A 171 9.66 1.65 -14.16
CA ILE A 171 10.34 0.39 -14.48
C ILE A 171 10.95 0.44 -15.87
N THR A 172 10.42 1.25 -16.77
CA THR A 172 10.87 1.32 -18.16
C THR A 172 11.03 2.77 -18.62
N GLU A 173 12.10 3.01 -19.36
CA GLU A 173 12.29 4.26 -20.12
C GLU A 173 11.38 4.33 -21.36
N LYS A 174 10.79 3.20 -21.75
CA LYS A 174 9.89 3.08 -22.91
C LYS A 174 8.44 3.15 -22.46
N GLU A 175 7.61 3.81 -23.26
CA GLU A 175 6.17 3.79 -23.08
C GLU A 175 5.63 2.36 -23.10
N PRO A 176 4.64 2.03 -22.26
CA PRO A 176 4.03 0.71 -22.25
C PRO A 176 3.29 0.44 -23.57
N HIS A 177 3.19 -0.82 -23.92
CA HIS A 177 2.30 -1.21 -25.02
C HIS A 177 0.85 -1.08 -24.55
N PHE A 178 0.11 -0.16 -25.17
CA PHE A 178 -1.30 0.06 -24.84
C PHE A 178 -2.20 -1.03 -25.41
N GLU A 179 -1.83 -1.60 -26.56
CA GLU A 179 -2.59 -2.68 -27.18
C GLU A 179 -2.01 -4.04 -26.85
N ARG A 180 -2.87 -4.93 -26.41
CA ARG A 180 -2.56 -6.35 -26.19
C ARG A 180 -3.38 -7.20 -27.15
N ASN A 181 -2.77 -8.27 -27.67
CA ASN A 181 -3.35 -9.12 -28.69
C ASN A 181 -3.52 -10.56 -28.15
N ASN A 182 -4.04 -10.69 -26.93
CA ASN A 182 -4.38 -11.98 -26.37
C ASN A 182 -5.63 -12.55 -27.07
N ASN A 183 -5.56 -13.77 -27.60
CA ASN A 183 -6.71 -14.47 -28.19
C ASN A 183 -7.80 -14.70 -27.13
N VAL A 184 -7.40 -15.01 -25.90
CA VAL A 184 -8.25 -15.10 -24.72
C VAL A 184 -7.82 -14.04 -23.74
N PRO A 185 -8.69 -13.10 -23.35
CA PRO A 185 -8.33 -12.02 -22.43
C PRO A 185 -7.76 -12.55 -21.10
N GLN A 186 -6.71 -11.89 -20.61
CA GLN A 186 -5.98 -12.23 -19.40
C GLN A 186 -6.31 -11.24 -18.30
N LEU A 187 -6.82 -11.72 -17.18
CA LEU A 187 -7.08 -10.95 -15.97
C LEU A 187 -5.94 -11.18 -14.96
N LEU A 188 -5.61 -10.17 -14.16
CA LEU A 188 -4.58 -10.25 -13.13
C LEU A 188 -5.11 -9.81 -11.77
N PHE A 189 -5.03 -10.70 -10.79
CA PHE A 189 -5.09 -10.39 -9.36
C PHE A 189 -3.69 -10.53 -8.77
N LEU A 190 -3.18 -9.45 -8.14
CA LEU A 190 -1.86 -9.44 -7.53
C LEU A 190 -1.93 -8.93 -6.09
N SER A 191 -2.06 -9.87 -5.17
CA SER A 191 -2.04 -9.64 -3.71
C SER A 191 -1.87 -10.98 -3.00
N ASN A 192 -1.43 -10.97 -1.74
CA ASN A 192 -1.48 -12.18 -0.92
C ASN A 192 -2.91 -12.72 -0.83
N LEU A 193 -3.04 -14.04 -0.72
CA LEU A 193 -4.33 -14.72 -0.57
C LEU A 193 -4.92 -14.46 0.83
N ILE A 194 -5.47 -13.25 1.01
CA ILE A 194 -6.14 -12.81 2.24
C ILE A 194 -7.60 -12.52 1.90
N PRO A 195 -8.60 -13.00 2.68
CA PRO A 195 -10.01 -12.79 2.39
C PRO A 195 -10.36 -11.32 2.11
N SER A 196 -9.86 -10.38 2.92
CA SER A 196 -10.13 -8.96 2.75
C SER A 196 -9.51 -8.33 1.49
N LYS A 197 -8.66 -9.07 0.75
CA LYS A 197 -8.18 -8.65 -0.58
C LYS A 197 -9.15 -9.03 -1.71
N GLY A 198 -10.29 -9.65 -1.37
CA GLY A 198 -11.36 -9.95 -2.29
C GLY A 198 -11.14 -11.22 -3.12
N VAL A 199 -10.32 -12.16 -2.62
CA VAL A 199 -10.04 -13.44 -3.31
C VAL A 199 -11.34 -14.17 -3.66
N TYR A 200 -12.22 -14.40 -2.67
CA TYR A 200 -13.47 -15.11 -2.89
C TYR A 200 -14.45 -14.33 -3.76
N THR A 201 -14.53 -12.99 -3.59
CA THR A 201 -15.36 -12.12 -4.42
C THR A 201 -14.98 -12.24 -5.89
N LEU A 202 -13.67 -12.31 -6.21
CA LEU A 202 -13.21 -12.49 -7.58
C LEU A 202 -13.47 -13.91 -8.09
N LEU A 203 -13.30 -14.95 -7.27
CA LEU A 203 -13.65 -16.33 -7.66
C LEU A 203 -15.15 -16.46 -7.98
N ASP A 204 -16.01 -15.84 -7.17
CA ASP A 204 -17.46 -15.81 -7.43
C ASP A 204 -17.81 -15.03 -8.70
N ALA A 205 -17.12 -13.90 -8.96
CA ALA A 205 -17.27 -13.17 -10.22
C ALA A 205 -16.81 -13.99 -11.43
N CYS A 206 -15.71 -14.73 -11.33
CA CYS A 206 -15.23 -15.65 -12.36
C CYS A 206 -16.28 -16.75 -12.66
N LYS A 207 -16.94 -17.27 -11.63
CA LYS A 207 -18.04 -18.26 -11.79
C LYS A 207 -19.20 -17.64 -12.58
N ILE A 208 -19.65 -16.45 -12.22
CA ILE A 208 -20.73 -15.74 -12.91
C ILE A 208 -20.37 -15.53 -14.40
N LEU A 209 -19.15 -15.09 -14.68
CA LEU A 209 -18.68 -14.88 -16.06
C LEU A 209 -18.64 -16.17 -16.87
N LYS A 210 -18.16 -17.25 -16.25
CA LYS A 210 -18.12 -18.57 -16.90
C LYS A 210 -19.52 -19.09 -17.21
N ASP A 211 -20.47 -18.95 -16.29
CA ASP A 211 -21.86 -19.35 -16.49
C ASP A 211 -22.55 -18.56 -17.62
N LYS A 212 -22.09 -17.32 -17.89
CA LYS A 212 -22.49 -16.52 -19.04
C LYS A 212 -21.77 -16.89 -20.35
N GLY A 213 -20.81 -17.82 -20.31
CA GLY A 213 -20.04 -18.23 -21.49
C GLY A 213 -18.89 -17.30 -21.87
N CYS A 214 -18.49 -16.35 -21.00
CA CYS A 214 -17.35 -15.48 -21.25
C CYS A 214 -16.04 -16.29 -21.30
N GLN A 215 -15.17 -15.95 -22.27
CA GLN A 215 -13.84 -16.55 -22.40
C GLN A 215 -12.79 -15.63 -21.76
N PHE A 216 -12.07 -16.13 -20.77
CA PHE A 216 -10.98 -15.40 -20.07
C PHE A 216 -10.09 -16.37 -19.32
N VAL A 217 -8.90 -15.91 -18.91
CA VAL A 217 -8.03 -16.55 -17.90
C VAL A 217 -7.76 -15.57 -16.78
N CYS A 218 -8.03 -15.95 -15.54
CA CYS A 218 -7.76 -15.13 -14.37
C CYS A 218 -6.52 -15.64 -13.62
N ASN A 219 -5.47 -14.84 -13.60
CA ASN A 219 -4.18 -15.16 -13.02
C ASN A 219 -4.10 -14.60 -11.60
N PHE A 220 -4.00 -15.45 -10.59
CA PHE A 220 -3.79 -15.08 -9.19
C PHE A 220 -2.32 -15.18 -8.81
N ILE A 221 -1.76 -14.08 -8.32
CA ILE A 221 -0.37 -13.98 -7.88
C ILE A 221 -0.30 -13.40 -6.48
N GLY A 222 0.42 -14.09 -5.60
CA GLY A 222 0.66 -13.65 -4.23
C GLY A 222 0.98 -14.79 -3.29
N GLY A 223 1.43 -14.45 -2.09
CA GLY A 223 1.71 -15.43 -1.06
C GLY A 223 0.43 -15.95 -0.39
N GLU A 224 0.52 -17.15 0.13
CA GLU A 224 -0.49 -17.74 0.97
C GLU A 224 -0.67 -16.97 2.29
N SER A 225 -1.84 -17.09 2.89
CA SER A 225 -2.10 -16.62 4.26
C SER A 225 -2.45 -17.81 5.17
N LYS A 226 -2.65 -17.53 6.46
CA LYS A 226 -3.16 -18.54 7.39
C LYS A 226 -4.60 -18.97 7.08
N GLU A 227 -5.35 -18.11 6.43
CA GLU A 227 -6.76 -18.28 6.12
C GLU A 227 -6.97 -18.93 4.75
N ILE A 228 -6.08 -18.62 3.79
CA ILE A 228 -6.15 -19.17 2.44
C ILE A 228 -4.76 -19.69 2.06
N THR A 229 -4.57 -21.01 2.22
CA THR A 229 -3.43 -21.74 1.67
C THR A 229 -3.69 -22.09 0.21
N LYS A 230 -2.68 -22.62 -0.48
CA LYS A 230 -2.82 -23.10 -1.86
C LYS A 230 -3.95 -24.15 -1.97
N GLU A 231 -3.97 -25.10 -1.06
CA GLU A 231 -4.98 -26.18 -1.05
C GLU A 231 -6.39 -25.62 -0.83
N VAL A 232 -6.56 -24.65 0.08
CA VAL A 232 -7.85 -23.98 0.32
C VAL A 232 -8.27 -23.18 -0.91
N PHE A 233 -7.34 -22.51 -1.59
CA PHE A 233 -7.63 -21.78 -2.82
C PHE A 233 -8.04 -22.73 -3.96
N GLU A 234 -7.26 -23.80 -4.22
CA GLU A 234 -7.53 -24.77 -5.28
C GLU A 234 -8.89 -25.46 -5.06
N LYS A 235 -9.20 -25.83 -3.82
CA LYS A 235 -10.52 -26.36 -3.45
C LYS A 235 -11.64 -25.36 -3.75
N ALA A 236 -11.46 -24.09 -3.41
CA ALA A 236 -12.45 -23.06 -3.68
C ALA A 236 -12.68 -22.83 -5.18
N VAL A 237 -11.65 -23.00 -6.01
CA VAL A 237 -11.73 -22.98 -7.49
C VAL A 237 -12.50 -24.20 -8.02
N GLU A 238 -12.19 -25.40 -7.49
CA GLU A 238 -12.86 -26.65 -7.86
C GLU A 238 -14.36 -26.63 -7.51
N GLU A 239 -14.71 -26.22 -6.29
CA GLU A 239 -16.11 -26.11 -5.82
C GLU A 239 -16.96 -25.19 -6.70
N ARG A 240 -16.33 -24.22 -7.38
CA ARG A 240 -16.97 -23.28 -8.34
C ARG A 240 -16.96 -23.81 -9.78
N GLY A 241 -16.23 -24.88 -10.06
CA GLY A 241 -16.08 -25.44 -11.39
C GLY A 241 -15.39 -24.50 -12.39
N ILE A 242 -14.40 -23.72 -11.95
CA ILE A 242 -13.69 -22.68 -12.75
C ILE A 242 -12.20 -23.00 -12.95
N ASN A 243 -11.80 -24.27 -12.84
CA ASN A 243 -10.40 -24.73 -12.92
C ASN A 243 -9.74 -24.44 -14.27
N ASP A 244 -10.52 -24.36 -15.34
CA ASP A 244 -10.08 -24.03 -16.69
C ASP A 244 -9.89 -22.53 -16.93
N ALA A 245 -10.43 -21.68 -16.05
CA ALA A 245 -10.41 -20.22 -16.18
C ALA A 245 -9.55 -19.51 -15.10
N VAL A 246 -9.16 -20.20 -14.02
CA VAL A 246 -8.43 -19.59 -12.89
C VAL A 246 -7.12 -20.34 -12.64
N ILE A 247 -6.01 -19.59 -12.57
CA ILE A 247 -4.66 -20.15 -12.35
C ILE A 247 -3.99 -19.44 -11.17
N TYR A 248 -3.50 -20.20 -10.21
CA TYR A 248 -2.66 -19.69 -9.12
C TYR A 248 -1.18 -19.92 -9.41
N HIS A 249 -0.41 -18.85 -9.41
CA HIS A 249 1.02 -18.84 -9.74
C HIS A 249 1.94 -18.76 -8.53
N GLY A 250 1.39 -18.68 -7.31
CA GLY A 250 2.19 -18.43 -6.11
C GLY A 250 2.75 -17.00 -6.06
N PRO A 251 3.63 -16.71 -5.09
CA PRO A 251 4.24 -15.38 -4.97
C PRO A 251 5.26 -15.13 -6.08
N LYS A 252 5.25 -13.91 -6.65
CA LYS A 252 6.21 -13.43 -7.62
C LYS A 252 6.77 -12.07 -7.20
N TYR A 253 8.06 -11.87 -7.37
CA TYR A 253 8.76 -10.65 -6.97
C TYR A 253 9.72 -10.17 -8.07
N GLY A 254 10.07 -8.89 -8.03
CA GLY A 254 11.06 -8.31 -8.94
C GLY A 254 10.72 -8.55 -10.41
N LYS A 255 11.69 -9.05 -11.19
CA LYS A 255 11.54 -9.26 -12.63
C LYS A 255 10.49 -10.30 -13.01
N ASP A 256 10.29 -11.34 -12.17
CA ASP A 256 9.30 -12.39 -12.44
C ASP A 256 7.85 -11.85 -12.42
N LYS A 257 7.61 -10.77 -11.66
CA LYS A 257 6.33 -10.10 -11.60
C LYS A 257 6.04 -9.27 -12.87
N ILE A 258 7.07 -8.74 -13.52
CA ILE A 258 6.93 -7.83 -14.67
C ILE A 258 6.17 -8.50 -15.83
N SER A 259 6.50 -9.78 -16.13
CA SER A 259 5.88 -10.51 -17.22
C SER A 259 4.35 -10.60 -17.10
N TYR A 260 3.83 -10.64 -15.88
CA TYR A 260 2.38 -10.67 -15.67
C TYR A 260 1.72 -9.32 -15.97
N PHE A 261 2.36 -8.20 -15.65
CA PHE A 261 1.80 -6.89 -16.00
C PHE A 261 1.84 -6.61 -17.51
N THR A 262 2.87 -7.13 -18.22
CA THR A 262 2.99 -6.91 -19.66
C THR A 262 2.06 -7.76 -20.50
N ASN A 263 1.64 -8.94 -20.00
CA ASN A 263 0.90 -9.93 -20.76
C ASN A 263 -0.59 -10.02 -20.42
N VAL A 264 -1.08 -9.21 -19.48
CA VAL A 264 -2.51 -9.22 -19.08
C VAL A 264 -3.26 -8.02 -19.65
N ASP A 265 -4.59 -8.15 -19.74
CA ASP A 265 -5.49 -7.15 -20.32
C ASP A 265 -6.18 -6.28 -19.28
N ILE A 266 -6.46 -6.81 -18.08
CA ILE A 266 -7.22 -6.14 -17.03
C ILE A 266 -6.60 -6.47 -15.68
N PHE A 267 -6.40 -5.44 -14.84
CA PHE A 267 -5.98 -5.60 -13.44
C PHE A 267 -7.19 -5.50 -12.51
N ILE A 268 -7.30 -6.46 -11.57
CA ILE A 268 -8.45 -6.56 -10.67
C ILE A 268 -7.98 -6.57 -9.22
N HIS A 269 -8.51 -5.64 -8.40
CA HIS A 269 -8.15 -5.49 -6.98
C HIS A 269 -9.40 -5.24 -6.13
N PRO A 270 -10.28 -6.23 -5.89
CA PRO A 270 -11.58 -6.06 -5.25
C PRO A 270 -11.49 -6.10 -3.73
N THR A 271 -10.58 -5.30 -3.18
CA THR A 271 -10.23 -5.28 -1.75
C THR A 271 -11.34 -4.65 -0.89
N SER A 272 -11.57 -5.19 0.31
CA SER A 272 -12.38 -4.53 1.35
C SER A 272 -11.52 -3.85 2.42
N ASN A 273 -10.18 -3.99 2.33
CA ASN A 273 -9.26 -3.37 3.30
C ASN A 273 -7.90 -3.02 2.68
N ASP A 274 -7.74 -1.76 2.31
CA ASP A 274 -6.49 -1.18 1.85
C ASP A 274 -6.41 0.31 2.22
N CYS A 275 -5.23 0.90 2.14
CA CYS A 275 -5.04 2.34 2.29
C CYS A 275 -4.75 3.01 0.95
N PHE A 276 -3.66 2.58 0.31
CA PHE A 276 -3.16 3.14 -0.94
C PHE A 276 -2.28 2.09 -1.61
N PRO A 277 -2.86 1.09 -2.29
CA PRO A 277 -2.13 -0.08 -2.77
C PRO A 277 -1.16 0.26 -3.90
N LEU A 278 0.12 -0.06 -3.69
CA LEU A 278 1.18 0.17 -4.69
C LEU A 278 0.97 -0.64 -5.96
N THR A 279 0.27 -1.77 -5.86
CA THR A 279 -0.04 -2.63 -7.01
C THR A 279 -0.96 -1.96 -8.03
N LEU A 280 -1.80 -1.01 -7.61
CA LEU A 280 -2.60 -0.19 -8.54
C LEU A 280 -1.69 0.76 -9.32
N LEU A 281 -0.70 1.39 -8.66
CA LEU A 281 0.28 2.24 -9.33
C LEU A 281 1.13 1.44 -10.32
N GLU A 282 1.49 0.21 -9.93
CA GLU A 282 2.18 -0.72 -10.82
C GLU A 282 1.32 -1.06 -12.05
N ALA A 283 0.02 -1.34 -11.88
CA ALA A 283 -0.89 -1.60 -12.99
C ALA A 283 -1.03 -0.38 -13.93
N MET A 284 -1.17 0.82 -13.36
CA MET A 284 -1.22 2.07 -14.14
C MET A 284 0.05 2.29 -14.97
N GLN A 285 1.22 1.98 -14.41
CA GLN A 285 2.51 2.10 -15.10
C GLN A 285 2.58 1.21 -16.36
N TYR A 286 1.88 0.08 -16.35
CA TYR A 286 1.75 -0.81 -17.51
C TYR A 286 0.52 -0.52 -18.36
N ALA A 287 -0.13 0.62 -18.17
CA ALA A 287 -1.35 1.01 -18.89
C ALA A 287 -2.45 -0.07 -18.85
N LEU A 288 -2.68 -0.67 -17.68
CA LEU A 288 -3.77 -1.60 -17.47
C LEU A 288 -5.01 -0.86 -16.99
N PRO A 289 -6.20 -1.13 -17.57
CA PRO A 289 -7.45 -0.72 -16.97
C PRO A 289 -7.62 -1.46 -15.63
N ILE A 290 -8.15 -0.77 -14.63
CA ILE A 290 -8.24 -1.29 -13.26
C ILE A 290 -9.71 -1.47 -12.87
N ILE A 291 -10.04 -2.62 -12.28
CA ILE A 291 -11.31 -2.83 -11.60
C ILE A 291 -11.03 -2.99 -10.11
N THR A 292 -11.64 -2.15 -9.28
CA THR A 292 -11.37 -2.10 -7.85
C THR A 292 -12.62 -1.69 -7.06
N THR A 293 -12.43 -1.33 -5.77
CA THR A 293 -13.48 -0.92 -4.83
C THR A 293 -13.17 0.45 -4.23
N ASP A 294 -14.17 1.15 -3.68
CA ASP A 294 -13.98 2.44 -3.03
C ASP A 294 -13.51 2.28 -1.58
N ILE A 295 -12.24 1.95 -1.42
CA ILE A 295 -11.64 1.73 -0.09
C ILE A 295 -10.38 2.58 0.07
N GLY A 296 -10.29 3.29 1.20
CA GLY A 296 -9.11 4.08 1.55
C GLY A 296 -8.86 5.21 0.55
N GLY A 297 -7.63 5.31 0.02
CA GLY A 297 -7.24 6.31 -0.98
C GLY A 297 -7.35 5.80 -2.43
N ILE A 298 -8.05 4.70 -2.67
CA ILE A 298 -8.16 4.10 -4.01
C ILE A 298 -8.86 5.05 -4.99
N ALA A 299 -9.85 5.84 -4.53
CA ALA A 299 -10.54 6.81 -5.38
C ALA A 299 -9.63 7.94 -5.92
N ASP A 300 -8.47 8.20 -5.30
CA ASP A 300 -7.46 9.11 -5.85
C ASP A 300 -6.60 8.45 -6.95
N ILE A 301 -6.55 7.12 -6.98
CA ILE A 301 -5.80 6.33 -7.96
C ILE A 301 -6.69 5.96 -9.14
N VAL A 302 -7.88 5.44 -8.86
CA VAL A 302 -8.83 4.99 -9.88
C VAL A 302 -10.02 5.92 -9.91
N GLN A 303 -10.22 6.58 -11.05
CA GLN A 303 -11.36 7.44 -11.35
C GLN A 303 -12.38 6.61 -12.14
N ASN A 304 -13.55 6.41 -11.54
CA ASN A 304 -14.60 5.55 -12.13
C ASN A 304 -14.98 6.01 -13.53
N ASN A 305 -15.10 5.07 -14.47
CA ASN A 305 -15.37 5.31 -15.91
C ASN A 305 -14.30 6.16 -16.64
N HIS A 306 -13.10 6.31 -16.08
CA HIS A 306 -12.05 7.09 -16.73
C HIS A 306 -10.75 6.27 -16.94
N ASN A 307 -10.21 5.68 -15.87
CA ASN A 307 -9.06 4.78 -15.94
C ASN A 307 -9.37 3.39 -15.34
N GLY A 308 -10.63 3.11 -15.03
CA GLY A 308 -11.08 1.86 -14.48
C GLY A 308 -12.52 1.91 -13.97
N TYR A 309 -12.90 0.87 -13.24
CA TYR A 309 -14.17 0.77 -12.56
C TYR A 309 -13.99 0.66 -11.05
N ILE A 310 -14.87 1.36 -10.31
CA ILE A 310 -14.99 1.23 -8.85
C ILE A 310 -16.30 0.50 -8.58
N CYS A 311 -16.20 -0.73 -8.05
CA CYS A 311 -17.33 -1.57 -7.70
C CYS A 311 -17.62 -1.50 -6.19
N GLU A 312 -18.83 -1.88 -5.81
CA GLU A 312 -19.17 -2.11 -4.42
C GLU A 312 -18.35 -3.26 -3.83
N CYS A 313 -17.88 -3.09 -2.58
CA CYS A 313 -17.14 -4.12 -1.87
C CYS A 313 -17.96 -5.40 -1.70
N GLU A 314 -17.30 -6.55 -1.81
CA GLU A 314 -17.90 -7.87 -1.58
C GLU A 314 -19.14 -8.15 -2.45
N ASN A 315 -19.24 -7.47 -3.61
CA ASN A 315 -20.31 -7.67 -4.60
C ASN A 315 -19.76 -8.36 -5.87
N PRO A 316 -19.80 -9.70 -5.96
CA PRO A 316 -19.29 -10.44 -7.11
C PRO A 316 -20.11 -10.16 -8.40
N THR A 317 -21.39 -9.82 -8.28
CA THR A 317 -22.23 -9.50 -9.44
C THR A 317 -21.80 -8.19 -10.08
N ALA A 318 -21.59 -7.14 -9.30
CA ALA A 318 -21.09 -5.85 -9.79
C ALA A 318 -19.67 -6.00 -10.36
N LEU A 319 -18.82 -6.79 -9.70
CA LEU A 319 -17.47 -7.07 -10.19
C LEU A 319 -17.51 -7.82 -11.53
N ALA A 320 -18.35 -8.85 -11.66
CA ALA A 320 -18.53 -9.59 -12.92
C ALA A 320 -19.03 -8.71 -14.06
N ALA A 321 -20.00 -7.82 -13.80
CA ALA A 321 -20.49 -6.89 -14.80
C ALA A 321 -19.42 -5.92 -15.31
N ALA A 322 -18.57 -5.39 -14.40
CA ALA A 322 -17.45 -4.52 -14.77
C ALA A 322 -16.39 -5.27 -15.59
N ILE A 323 -16.11 -6.53 -15.24
CA ILE A 323 -15.19 -7.38 -16.00
C ILE A 323 -15.78 -7.67 -17.39
N GLU A 324 -17.05 -8.08 -17.48
CA GLU A 324 -17.75 -8.40 -18.73
C GLU A 324 -17.72 -7.23 -19.71
N ASP A 325 -17.98 -6.01 -19.25
CA ASP A 325 -17.90 -4.80 -20.06
C ASP A 325 -16.50 -4.57 -20.65
N LEU A 326 -15.45 -4.71 -19.82
CA LEU A 326 -14.07 -4.58 -20.33
C LEU A 326 -13.63 -5.78 -21.17
N LEU A 327 -14.17 -6.98 -20.99
CA LEU A 327 -13.90 -8.11 -21.88
C LEU A 327 -14.45 -7.85 -23.29
N ALA A 328 -15.65 -7.26 -23.37
CA ALA A 328 -16.32 -6.98 -24.63
C ALA A 328 -15.71 -5.82 -25.44
N ASP A 329 -15.09 -4.84 -24.77
CA ASP A 329 -14.63 -3.60 -25.40
C ASP A 329 -13.10 -3.40 -25.28
N LYS A 330 -12.36 -3.84 -26.32
CA LYS A 330 -10.91 -3.68 -26.40
C LYS A 330 -10.50 -2.20 -26.43
N GLN A 331 -11.27 -1.35 -27.13
CA GLN A 331 -10.91 0.07 -27.24
C GLN A 331 -11.03 0.78 -25.89
N LYS A 332 -12.06 0.48 -25.10
CA LYS A 332 -12.23 0.98 -23.74
C LYS A 332 -11.07 0.53 -22.82
N ARG A 333 -10.62 -0.74 -22.95
CA ARG A 333 -9.43 -1.19 -22.20
C ARG A 333 -8.21 -0.33 -22.51
N VAL A 334 -7.95 -0.02 -23.79
CA VAL A 334 -6.85 0.83 -24.23
C VAL A 334 -7.00 2.25 -23.67
N GLU A 335 -8.20 2.84 -23.81
CA GLU A 335 -8.50 4.19 -23.32
C GLU A 335 -8.28 4.31 -21.82
N PHE A 336 -8.87 3.41 -21.03
CA PHE A 336 -8.69 3.41 -19.57
C PHE A 336 -7.24 3.20 -19.17
N GLY A 337 -6.54 2.29 -19.84
CA GLY A 337 -5.12 2.06 -19.62
C GLY A 337 -4.27 3.30 -19.88
N MET A 338 -4.50 3.99 -20.99
CA MET A 338 -3.80 5.25 -21.34
C MET A 338 -4.06 6.36 -20.31
N ASN A 339 -5.30 6.52 -19.89
CA ASN A 339 -5.69 7.51 -18.88
C ASN A 339 -5.02 7.19 -17.53
N GLY A 340 -4.99 5.91 -17.13
CA GLY A 340 -4.27 5.46 -15.95
C GLY A 340 -2.76 5.76 -16.02
N TYR A 341 -2.13 5.43 -17.13
CA TYR A 341 -0.70 5.73 -17.34
C TYR A 341 -0.38 7.21 -17.26
N ARG A 342 -1.18 8.07 -17.90
CA ARG A 342 -1.00 9.54 -17.81
C ARG A 342 -1.10 10.04 -16.37
N LEU A 343 -2.10 9.59 -15.63
CA LEU A 343 -2.29 9.93 -14.22
C LEU A 343 -1.11 9.43 -13.35
N PHE A 344 -0.59 8.21 -13.62
CA PHE A 344 0.61 7.69 -12.97
C PHE A 344 1.81 8.62 -13.20
N LYS A 345 2.08 9.00 -14.45
CA LYS A 345 3.19 9.88 -14.82
C LYS A 345 3.09 11.25 -14.16
N GLU A 346 1.88 11.78 -14.03
CA GLU A 346 1.62 13.10 -13.42
C GLU A 346 1.81 13.08 -11.90
N LYS A 347 1.35 12.02 -11.20
CA LYS A 347 1.17 12.07 -9.74
C LYS A 347 1.93 11.02 -8.94
N PHE A 348 2.21 9.86 -9.51
CA PHE A 348 2.57 8.67 -8.74
C PHE A 348 3.95 8.10 -9.08
N THR A 349 4.78 8.84 -9.80
CA THR A 349 6.18 8.47 -9.99
C THR A 349 6.98 8.65 -8.70
N LEU A 350 8.06 7.89 -8.54
CA LEU A 350 8.96 8.05 -7.40
C LEU A 350 9.58 9.44 -7.36
N GLU A 351 9.88 10.04 -8.51
CA GLU A 351 10.40 11.41 -8.59
C GLU A 351 9.43 12.42 -7.96
N GLN A 352 8.13 12.32 -8.31
CA GLN A 352 7.11 13.20 -7.73
C GLN A 352 6.97 12.98 -6.23
N PHE A 353 6.98 11.73 -5.77
CA PHE A 353 6.95 11.41 -4.34
C PHE A 353 8.16 12.00 -3.61
N ASN A 354 9.36 11.83 -4.16
CA ASN A 354 10.60 12.36 -3.57
C ASN A 354 10.58 13.89 -3.45
N LYS A 355 10.11 14.60 -4.49
CA LYS A 355 9.90 16.05 -4.45
C LYS A 355 8.92 16.44 -3.34
N ASN A 356 7.79 15.77 -3.25
CA ASN A 356 6.76 16.08 -2.27
C ASN A 356 7.27 15.84 -0.84
N ILE A 357 7.91 14.70 -0.56
CA ILE A 357 8.39 14.38 0.79
C ILE A 357 9.53 15.30 1.22
N SER A 358 10.44 15.67 0.30
CA SER A 358 11.51 16.63 0.57
C SER A 358 10.94 18.00 0.93
N GLN A 359 9.95 18.49 0.16
CA GLN A 359 9.30 19.76 0.44
C GLN A 359 8.55 19.74 1.78
N ILE A 360 7.83 18.67 2.07
CA ILE A 360 7.13 18.52 3.37
C ILE A 360 8.13 18.60 4.53
N ILE A 361 9.29 17.96 4.43
CA ILE A 361 10.29 18.02 5.49
C ILE A 361 10.86 19.44 5.62
N LYS A 362 11.18 20.14 4.51
CA LYS A 362 11.64 21.53 4.51
C LYS A 362 10.67 22.48 5.21
N ASP A 363 9.39 22.37 4.91
CA ASP A 363 8.36 23.28 5.43
C ASP A 363 8.09 23.07 6.93
N ASN A 364 8.61 21.99 7.52
CA ASN A 364 8.31 21.63 8.91
C ASN A 364 9.54 21.58 9.85
N ILE A 365 10.72 21.94 9.37
CA ILE A 365 11.93 22.06 10.19
C ILE A 365 12.09 23.41 10.89
#